data_ad4fd81842cd6c0519382cb8f0787c39
#
_entry.id   ad4fd81842cd6c0519382cb8f0787c39
#
_cell.length_a   1.000
_cell.length_b   1.000
_cell.length_c   1.000
_cell.angle_alpha   90.00
_cell.angle_beta   90.00
_cell.angle_gamma   90.00
#
_symmetry.space_group_name_H-M   'P 1'
#
loop_
_entity.id
_entity.type
_entity.pdbx_description
1 polymer ?
#
loop_
_entity_poly.entity_id
_entity_poly.type
_entity_poly.pdbx_seq_one_letter_code
_entity_poly.pdbx_strand_id
1 'polypeptide(L)'
;MVMKGVTLRGLEVFEALARTGSVAQAAEITGLSQPSVSQQLRNLEKALGTDLVDHGRRPMRLTQAGLSFLTRAEAVLAELQMAQSELTVMDLGHLTTLSIGLIDDFDNDLTPRLATLLADNLTRSKFKLITLPSLDLFAELEAQRLHLAVSAHSGEVLEGVIEYPLVQDPFILVAPKGADDPVQTLPFLRYAREQLISRQIEGHLARQQLEFEERFEIGSHLALMAMVARGLGWAITTPLGYMRAARFHEGLSAHPAPFGAFSRTISLFTRTDWSDQVPQEIADMIRRLMRSQIIDPAIAQLPWLREELKVMS
;
A
#
# COMPACT_ATOMS: atom_id res chain seq x y z
N MET A 1 -27.05 4.42 22.05
CA MET A 1 -27.60 3.08 22.39
C MET A 1 -26.65 2.06 21.79
N VAL A 2 -25.82 1.40 22.60
CA VAL A 2 -24.89 0.38 22.10
C VAL A 2 -25.72 -0.83 21.67
N MET A 3 -25.55 -1.30 20.42
CA MET A 3 -26.24 -2.50 19.91
C MET A 3 -25.76 -3.71 20.73
N LYS A 4 -26.66 -4.23 21.58
CA LYS A 4 -26.36 -5.35 22.47
C LYS A 4 -26.09 -6.61 21.63
N GLY A 5 -24.87 -7.17 21.73
CA GLY A 5 -24.47 -8.41 21.03
C GLY A 5 -23.58 -8.25 19.80
N VAL A 6 -23.38 -7.04 19.29
CA VAL A 6 -22.32 -6.77 18.29
C VAL A 6 -21.00 -6.60 19.05
N THR A 7 -20.01 -7.41 18.72
CA THR A 7 -18.68 -7.39 19.34
C THR A 7 -17.59 -7.19 18.27
N LEU A 8 -16.47 -6.58 18.64
CA LEU A 8 -15.32 -6.46 17.74
C LEU A 8 -14.86 -7.82 17.22
N ARG A 9 -14.81 -8.81 18.08
CA ARG A 9 -14.44 -10.17 17.71
C ARG A 9 -15.42 -10.78 16.69
N GLY A 10 -16.70 -10.43 16.80
CA GLY A 10 -17.71 -10.80 15.81
C GLY A 10 -17.48 -10.14 14.45
N LEU A 11 -17.05 -8.86 14.42
CA LEU A 11 -16.71 -8.15 13.19
C LEU A 11 -15.45 -8.73 12.54
N GLU A 12 -14.38 -9.00 13.30
CA GLU A 12 -13.14 -9.64 12.81
C GLU A 12 -13.43 -11.02 12.17
N VAL A 13 -14.24 -11.82 12.84
CA VAL A 13 -14.65 -13.14 12.33
C VAL A 13 -15.47 -13.02 11.05
N PHE A 14 -16.38 -12.06 10.99
CA PHE A 14 -17.20 -11.83 9.81
C PHE A 14 -16.34 -11.34 8.62
N GLU A 15 -15.43 -10.42 8.83
CA GLU A 15 -14.48 -9.94 7.81
C GLU A 15 -13.62 -11.11 7.26
N ALA A 16 -13.04 -11.93 8.16
CA ALA A 16 -12.24 -13.09 7.77
C ALA A 16 -13.05 -14.12 6.96
N LEU A 17 -14.32 -14.36 7.33
CA LEU A 17 -15.23 -15.21 6.57
C LEU A 17 -15.62 -14.61 5.22
N ALA A 18 -15.86 -13.31 5.15
CA ALA A 18 -16.15 -12.60 3.91
C ALA A 18 -15.02 -12.74 2.89
N ARG A 19 -13.77 -12.65 3.37
CA ARG A 19 -12.58 -12.74 2.55
C ARG A 19 -12.27 -14.16 2.10
N THR A 20 -12.49 -15.17 2.94
CA THR A 20 -12.05 -16.55 2.68
C THR A 20 -13.16 -17.47 2.18
N GLY A 21 -14.42 -17.18 2.51
CA GLY A 21 -15.55 -18.10 2.29
C GLY A 21 -15.47 -19.41 3.08
N SER A 22 -14.52 -19.53 4.04
CA SER A 22 -14.20 -20.76 4.75
C SER A 22 -14.06 -20.54 6.26
N VAL A 23 -14.82 -21.32 7.05
CA VAL A 23 -14.69 -21.30 8.52
C VAL A 23 -13.31 -21.76 8.99
N ALA A 24 -12.69 -22.71 8.27
CA ALA A 24 -11.36 -23.20 8.63
C ALA A 24 -10.29 -22.13 8.45
N GLN A 25 -10.28 -21.45 7.31
CA GLN A 25 -9.34 -20.36 7.03
C GLN A 25 -9.59 -19.13 7.91
N ALA A 26 -10.86 -18.79 8.17
CA ALA A 26 -11.19 -17.72 9.11
C ALA A 26 -10.72 -18.05 10.54
N ALA A 27 -10.76 -19.32 10.95
CA ALA A 27 -10.26 -19.77 12.24
C ALA A 27 -8.73 -19.58 12.36
N GLU A 28 -7.98 -19.90 11.31
CA GLU A 28 -6.53 -19.67 11.23
C GLU A 28 -6.19 -18.18 11.32
N ILE A 29 -6.87 -17.35 10.52
CA ILE A 29 -6.64 -15.90 10.49
C ILE A 29 -6.95 -15.24 11.84
N THR A 30 -8.05 -15.66 12.49
CA THR A 30 -8.51 -15.05 13.74
C THR A 30 -7.88 -15.67 14.99
N GLY A 31 -7.13 -16.76 14.85
CA GLY A 31 -6.58 -17.52 15.98
C GLY A 31 -7.65 -18.20 16.85
N LEU A 32 -8.82 -18.49 16.28
CA LEU A 32 -9.94 -19.13 16.98
C LEU A 32 -10.12 -20.58 16.52
N SER A 33 -10.89 -21.37 17.31
CA SER A 33 -11.38 -22.66 16.86
C SER A 33 -12.56 -22.48 15.87
N GLN A 34 -12.74 -23.42 14.93
CA GLN A 34 -13.86 -23.37 13.98
C GLN A 34 -15.25 -23.29 14.67
N PRO A 35 -15.51 -24.01 15.78
CA PRO A 35 -16.76 -23.83 16.55
C PRO A 35 -16.91 -22.41 17.09
N SER A 36 -15.82 -21.77 17.55
CA SER A 36 -15.83 -20.39 18.04
C SER A 36 -16.14 -19.40 16.94
N VAL A 37 -15.52 -19.55 15.75
CA VAL A 37 -15.82 -18.74 14.55
C VAL A 37 -17.30 -18.83 14.21
N SER A 38 -17.86 -20.05 14.12
CA SER A 38 -19.28 -20.27 13.81
C SER A 38 -20.20 -19.66 14.88
N GLN A 39 -19.79 -19.70 16.15
CA GLN A 39 -20.56 -19.10 17.25
C GLN A 39 -20.54 -17.58 17.22
N GLN A 40 -19.37 -16.97 16.94
CA GLN A 40 -19.26 -15.50 16.82
C GLN A 40 -20.10 -14.98 15.66
N LEU A 41 -20.08 -15.64 14.50
CA LEU A 41 -20.92 -15.28 13.37
C LEU A 41 -22.41 -15.33 13.74
N ARG A 42 -22.89 -16.45 14.30
CA ARG A 42 -24.29 -16.57 14.73
C ARG A 42 -24.72 -15.52 15.75
N ASN A 43 -23.82 -15.17 16.69
CA ASN A 43 -24.12 -14.13 17.67
C ASN A 43 -24.25 -12.76 17.00
N LEU A 44 -23.39 -12.47 16.02
CA LEU A 44 -23.43 -11.23 15.24
C LEU A 44 -24.74 -11.15 14.42
N GLU A 45 -25.06 -12.19 13.65
CA GLU A 45 -26.31 -12.26 12.86
C GLU A 45 -27.55 -12.13 13.74
N LYS A 46 -27.57 -12.81 14.89
CA LYS A 46 -28.62 -12.68 15.86
C LYS A 46 -28.78 -11.27 16.43
N ALA A 47 -27.67 -10.60 16.70
CA ALA A 47 -27.67 -9.21 17.18
C ALA A 47 -28.18 -8.22 16.13
N LEU A 48 -27.90 -8.48 14.85
CA LEU A 48 -28.31 -7.67 13.70
C LEU A 48 -29.73 -8.04 13.20
N GLY A 49 -30.26 -9.22 13.60
CA GLY A 49 -31.57 -9.72 13.18
C GLY A 49 -31.62 -10.14 11.71
N THR A 50 -30.49 -10.44 11.10
CA THR A 50 -30.39 -10.86 9.68
C THR A 50 -29.18 -11.74 9.45
N ASP A 51 -29.29 -12.65 8.47
CA ASP A 51 -28.17 -13.48 8.03
C ASP A 51 -27.22 -12.66 7.14
N LEU A 52 -25.92 -12.68 7.46
CA LEU A 52 -24.88 -12.02 6.71
C LEU A 52 -24.24 -12.95 5.67
N VAL A 53 -24.31 -14.25 5.88
CA VAL A 53 -23.80 -15.27 4.97
C VAL A 53 -24.89 -16.26 4.57
N ASP A 54 -24.75 -16.86 3.39
CA ASP A 54 -25.60 -17.97 2.95
C ASP A 54 -25.04 -19.27 3.54
N HIS A 55 -25.66 -19.74 4.60
CA HIS A 55 -25.27 -20.95 5.32
C HIS A 55 -25.48 -22.26 4.52
N GLY A 56 -26.24 -22.20 3.43
CA GLY A 56 -26.52 -23.36 2.55
C GLY A 56 -25.47 -23.58 1.48
N ARG A 57 -24.51 -22.69 1.31
CA ARG A 57 -23.49 -22.75 0.25
C ARG A 57 -22.10 -23.05 0.80
N ARG A 58 -21.33 -23.76 -0.02
CA ARG A 58 -19.87 -23.95 0.20
C ARG A 58 -19.14 -23.76 -1.13
N PRO A 59 -18.13 -22.84 -1.20
CA PRO A 59 -17.73 -21.87 -0.16
C PRO A 59 -18.88 -20.95 0.26
N MET A 60 -18.85 -20.46 1.50
CA MET A 60 -19.81 -19.49 2.02
C MET A 60 -19.81 -18.23 1.16
N ARG A 61 -20.98 -17.67 0.91
CA ARG A 61 -21.13 -16.39 0.19
C ARG A 61 -21.87 -15.39 1.07
N LEU A 62 -21.55 -14.13 0.90
CA LEU A 62 -22.28 -13.05 1.55
C LEU A 62 -23.70 -12.94 0.99
N THR A 63 -24.65 -12.62 1.86
CA THR A 63 -25.97 -12.13 1.47
C THR A 63 -25.89 -10.68 1.03
N GLN A 64 -26.97 -10.12 0.48
CA GLN A 64 -27.03 -8.68 0.17
C GLN A 64 -26.85 -7.84 1.45
N ALA A 65 -27.41 -8.27 2.57
CA ALA A 65 -27.19 -7.65 3.88
C ALA A 65 -25.72 -7.74 4.31
N GLY A 66 -25.10 -8.92 4.10
CA GLY A 66 -23.67 -9.13 4.38
C GLY A 66 -22.77 -8.21 3.58
N LEU A 67 -23.01 -8.05 2.27
CA LEU A 67 -22.25 -7.14 1.42
C LEU A 67 -22.36 -5.69 1.91
N SER A 68 -23.56 -5.22 2.22
CA SER A 68 -23.77 -3.87 2.73
C SER A 68 -23.14 -3.66 4.12
N PHE A 69 -23.20 -4.68 4.98
CA PHE A 69 -22.65 -4.60 6.33
C PHE A 69 -21.12 -4.71 6.34
N LEU A 70 -20.51 -5.44 5.40
CA LEU A 70 -19.06 -5.62 5.32
C LEU A 70 -18.32 -4.29 5.26
N THR A 71 -18.71 -3.40 4.36
CA THR A 71 -18.10 -2.06 4.22
C THR A 71 -18.13 -1.28 5.54
N ARG A 72 -19.21 -1.42 6.34
CA ARG A 72 -19.31 -0.75 7.64
C ARG A 72 -18.49 -1.44 8.72
N ALA A 73 -18.44 -2.77 8.69
CA ALA A 73 -17.63 -3.56 9.61
C ALA A 73 -16.13 -3.27 9.41
N GLU A 74 -15.68 -3.25 8.17
CA GLU A 74 -14.31 -2.88 7.79
C GLU A 74 -13.96 -1.45 8.25
N ALA A 75 -14.86 -0.49 8.07
CA ALA A 75 -14.65 0.88 8.54
C ALA A 75 -14.52 0.96 10.07
N VAL A 76 -15.34 0.23 10.83
CA VAL A 76 -15.23 0.18 12.29
C VAL A 76 -13.93 -0.47 12.76
N LEU A 77 -13.53 -1.56 12.12
CA LEU A 77 -12.27 -2.24 12.45
C LEU A 77 -11.06 -1.35 12.11
N ALA A 78 -11.08 -0.68 10.97
CA ALA A 78 -10.05 0.28 10.56
C ALA A 78 -9.94 1.45 11.57
N GLU A 79 -11.07 2.01 12.00
CA GLU A 79 -11.08 3.11 12.99
C GLU A 79 -10.50 2.67 14.33
N LEU A 80 -10.82 1.46 14.79
CA LEU A 80 -10.21 0.91 16.00
C LEU A 80 -8.71 0.62 15.86
N GLN A 81 -8.30 0.14 14.70
CA GLN A 81 -6.87 -0.02 14.41
C GLN A 81 -6.17 1.34 14.39
N MET A 82 -6.81 2.38 13.86
CA MET A 82 -6.30 3.75 13.94
C MET A 82 -6.19 4.22 15.38
N ALA A 83 -7.25 4.09 16.19
CA ALA A 83 -7.23 4.45 17.60
C ALA A 83 -6.16 3.69 18.39
N GLN A 84 -5.97 2.40 18.11
CA GLN A 84 -4.91 1.59 18.73
C GLN A 84 -3.51 2.07 18.29
N SER A 85 -3.35 2.46 17.02
CA SER A 85 -2.09 3.03 16.53
C SER A 85 -1.78 4.38 17.16
N GLU A 86 -2.78 5.21 17.40
CA GLU A 86 -2.63 6.48 18.12
C GLU A 86 -2.10 6.27 19.55
N LEU A 87 -2.58 5.24 20.24
CA LEU A 87 -2.09 4.90 21.58
C LEU A 87 -0.64 4.40 21.58
N THR A 88 -0.23 3.67 20.53
CA THR A 88 1.14 3.15 20.40
C THR A 88 2.15 4.26 20.14
N VAL A 89 1.75 5.31 19.39
CA VAL A 89 2.60 6.48 19.11
C VAL A 89 2.86 7.34 20.37
N MET A 90 2.09 7.17 21.43
CA MET A 90 2.29 7.96 22.67
C MET A 90 3.64 7.73 23.36
N ASP A 91 4.34 6.64 23.10
CA ASP A 91 5.71 6.41 23.60
C ASP A 91 6.79 7.24 22.87
N LEU A 92 6.44 7.84 21.72
CA LEU A 92 7.29 8.79 21.00
C LEU A 92 7.35 10.18 21.67
N GLY A 93 6.62 10.41 22.75
CA GLY A 93 6.40 11.72 23.40
C GLY A 93 7.64 12.49 23.88
N HIS A 94 8.84 11.91 23.78
CA HIS A 94 10.11 12.55 24.11
C HIS A 94 10.85 13.14 22.91
N LEU A 95 10.37 12.93 21.68
CA LEU A 95 11.01 13.49 20.49
C LEU A 95 10.70 14.97 20.35
N THR A 96 11.72 15.81 20.34
CA THR A 96 11.58 17.26 20.12
C THR A 96 11.52 17.63 18.64
N THR A 97 12.08 16.80 17.77
CA THR A 97 12.08 16.98 16.31
C THR A 97 12.07 15.62 15.63
N LEU A 98 11.24 15.47 14.62
CA LEU A 98 11.19 14.28 13.77
C LEU A 98 11.26 14.71 12.29
N SER A 99 12.30 14.25 11.56
CA SER A 99 12.46 14.50 10.14
C SER A 99 12.30 13.19 9.37
N ILE A 100 11.35 13.17 8.43
CA ILE A 100 11.01 12.01 7.60
C ILE A 100 11.09 12.43 6.13
N GLY A 101 11.83 11.67 5.34
CA GLY A 101 11.84 11.77 3.89
C GLY A 101 10.96 10.71 3.27
N LEU A 102 10.22 11.03 2.23
CA LEU A 102 9.37 10.08 1.51
C LEU A 102 9.57 10.27 0.00
N ILE A 103 9.41 9.19 -0.75
CA ILE A 103 9.31 9.30 -2.21
C ILE A 103 7.98 9.93 -2.60
N ASP A 104 7.95 10.51 -3.79
CA ASP A 104 6.81 11.27 -4.29
C ASP A 104 5.55 10.43 -4.56
N ASP A 105 5.66 9.10 -4.61
CA ASP A 105 4.50 8.20 -4.68
C ASP A 105 3.48 8.41 -3.54
N PHE A 106 3.91 9.00 -2.42
CA PHE A 106 3.11 9.17 -1.21
C PHE A 106 2.55 10.59 -0.99
N ASP A 107 2.86 11.56 -1.85
CA ASP A 107 2.53 12.97 -1.64
C ASP A 107 1.03 13.26 -1.47
N ASN A 108 0.19 12.56 -2.21
CA ASN A 108 -1.24 12.87 -2.25
C ASN A 108 -2.02 12.33 -1.06
N ASP A 109 -1.69 11.13 -0.62
CA ASP A 109 -2.55 10.35 0.28
C ASP A 109 -1.86 10.00 1.60
N LEU A 110 -0.67 9.40 1.55
CA LEU A 110 0.00 8.90 2.75
C LEU A 110 0.65 10.02 3.54
N THR A 111 1.41 10.91 2.90
CA THR A 111 2.17 11.97 3.59
C THR A 111 1.27 12.91 4.40
N PRO A 112 0.14 13.44 3.87
CA PRO A 112 -0.75 14.30 4.66
C PRO A 112 -1.37 13.57 5.85
N ARG A 113 -1.76 12.30 5.69
CA ARG A 113 -2.36 11.51 6.79
C ARG A 113 -1.34 11.14 7.85
N LEU A 114 -0.12 10.75 7.44
CA LEU A 114 0.98 10.51 8.36
C LEU A 114 1.28 11.78 9.17
N ALA A 115 1.33 12.93 8.51
CA ALA A 115 1.53 14.24 9.18
C ALA A 115 0.46 14.51 10.22
N THR A 116 -0.81 14.25 9.91
CA THR A 116 -1.93 14.43 10.85
C THR A 116 -1.78 13.51 12.05
N LEU A 117 -1.56 12.20 11.82
CA LEU A 117 -1.38 11.23 12.90
C LEU A 117 -0.20 11.57 13.81
N LEU A 118 0.93 11.99 13.22
CA LEU A 118 2.09 12.41 14.01
C LEU A 118 1.81 13.67 14.81
N ALA A 119 1.14 14.66 14.23
CA ALA A 119 0.81 15.91 14.92
C ALA A 119 -0.16 15.70 16.07
N ASP A 120 -1.15 14.84 15.92
CA ASP A 120 -2.13 14.54 16.96
C ASP A 120 -1.48 13.83 18.16
N ASN A 121 -0.47 13.00 17.92
CA ASN A 121 0.19 12.20 18.96
C ASN A 121 1.43 12.88 19.56
N LEU A 122 2.11 13.74 18.82
CA LEU A 122 3.37 14.40 19.20
C LEU A 122 3.20 15.92 19.29
N THR A 123 2.32 16.37 20.16
CA THR A 123 1.88 17.78 20.27
C THR A 123 2.99 18.79 20.57
N ARG A 124 4.17 18.33 21.04
CA ARG A 124 5.34 19.17 21.36
C ARG A 124 6.47 19.07 20.36
N SER A 125 6.37 18.16 19.38
CA SER A 125 7.43 17.88 18.41
C SER A 125 7.31 18.80 17.20
N LYS A 126 8.46 19.10 16.60
CA LYS A 126 8.54 19.73 15.28
C LYS A 126 8.71 18.65 14.22
N PHE A 127 7.92 18.74 13.15
CA PHE A 127 8.00 17.80 12.04
C PHE A 127 8.64 18.47 10.84
N LYS A 128 9.54 17.72 10.19
CA LYS A 128 10.06 18.03 8.87
C LYS A 128 9.72 16.85 7.97
N LEU A 129 8.78 17.03 7.05
CA LEU A 129 8.41 16.06 6.02
C LEU A 129 8.93 16.59 4.69
N ILE A 130 9.72 15.82 3.99
CA ILE A 130 10.29 16.21 2.69
C ILE A 130 10.08 15.09 1.67
N THR A 131 9.91 15.50 0.42
CA THR A 131 9.79 14.59 -0.71
C THR A 131 11.04 14.71 -1.58
N LEU A 132 11.71 13.59 -1.80
CA LEU A 132 12.92 13.51 -2.62
C LEU A 132 12.95 12.18 -3.39
N PRO A 133 13.72 12.09 -4.48
CA PRO A 133 14.06 10.83 -5.12
C PRO A 133 14.75 9.85 -4.16
N SER A 134 14.56 8.54 -4.37
CA SER A 134 15.09 7.49 -3.48
C SER A 134 16.57 7.63 -3.15
N LEU A 135 17.40 7.93 -4.15
CA LEU A 135 18.86 8.05 -3.95
C LEU A 135 19.24 9.28 -3.11
N ASP A 136 18.51 10.38 -3.27
CA ASP A 136 18.72 11.60 -2.48
C ASP A 136 18.27 11.40 -1.03
N LEU A 137 17.22 10.62 -0.79
CA LEU A 137 16.78 10.25 0.56
C LEU A 137 17.85 9.47 1.32
N PHE A 138 18.56 8.56 0.67
CA PHE A 138 19.67 7.85 1.30
C PHE A 138 20.83 8.78 1.65
N ALA A 139 21.19 9.70 0.76
CA ALA A 139 22.21 10.71 1.02
C ALA A 139 21.85 11.64 2.21
N GLU A 140 20.57 12.02 2.32
CA GLU A 140 20.07 12.81 3.45
C GLU A 140 20.07 12.02 4.77
N LEU A 141 19.78 10.70 4.71
CA LEU A 141 19.82 9.80 5.87
C LEU A 141 21.27 9.60 6.38
N GLU A 142 22.20 9.33 5.47
CA GLU A 142 23.63 9.19 5.79
C GLU A 142 24.19 10.49 6.39
N ALA A 143 23.83 11.64 5.82
CA ALA A 143 24.23 12.96 6.31
C ALA A 143 23.52 13.38 7.61
N GLN A 144 22.71 12.50 8.22
CA GLN A 144 21.93 12.73 9.45
C GLN A 144 20.98 13.93 9.37
N ARG A 145 20.55 14.34 8.18
CA ARG A 145 19.54 15.38 7.98
C ARG A 145 18.12 14.85 8.00
N LEU A 146 17.96 13.52 7.89
CA LEU A 146 16.73 12.78 8.13
C LEU A 146 16.93 11.77 9.26
N HIS A 147 15.87 11.55 10.03
CA HIS A 147 15.80 10.46 11.00
C HIS A 147 15.30 9.18 10.33
N LEU A 148 14.31 9.30 9.44
CA LEU A 148 13.67 8.21 8.73
C LEU A 148 13.55 8.53 7.24
N ALA A 149 13.67 7.51 6.40
CA ALA A 149 13.41 7.61 4.97
C ALA A 149 12.48 6.48 4.51
N VAL A 150 11.41 6.83 3.80
CA VAL A 150 10.52 5.85 3.14
C VAL A 150 10.82 5.86 1.66
N SER A 151 11.43 4.79 1.18
CA SER A 151 12.03 4.74 -0.15
C SER A 151 11.95 3.34 -0.77
N ALA A 152 12.17 3.26 -2.08
CA ALA A 152 12.43 1.98 -2.73
C ALA A 152 13.81 1.47 -2.33
N HIS A 153 13.91 0.15 -2.06
CA HIS A 153 15.20 -0.50 -1.81
C HIS A 153 16.09 -0.43 -3.06
N SER A 154 17.35 0.00 -2.86
CA SER A 154 18.30 0.18 -3.98
C SER A 154 18.90 -1.14 -4.51
N GLY A 155 18.79 -2.23 -3.75
CA GLY A 155 19.48 -3.49 -4.01
C GLY A 155 20.87 -3.56 -3.36
N GLU A 156 21.33 -2.46 -2.75
CA GLU A 156 22.62 -2.39 -2.06
C GLU A 156 22.43 -2.44 -0.54
N VAL A 157 23.36 -3.10 0.16
CA VAL A 157 23.37 -3.11 1.62
C VAL A 157 23.97 -1.78 2.09
N LEU A 158 23.17 -1.01 2.84
CA LEU A 158 23.62 0.26 3.41
C LEU A 158 24.21 0.00 4.79
N GLU A 159 25.50 0.31 4.98
CA GLU A 159 26.17 0.19 6.28
C GLU A 159 25.55 1.16 7.30
N GLY A 160 25.31 0.65 8.53
CA GLY A 160 24.77 1.47 9.63
C GLY A 160 23.30 1.88 9.45
N VAL A 161 22.56 1.23 8.55
CA VAL A 161 21.13 1.47 8.30
C VAL A 161 20.33 0.21 8.59
N ILE A 162 19.21 0.37 9.27
CA ILE A 162 18.21 -0.68 9.50
C ILE A 162 17.07 -0.47 8.51
N GLU A 163 16.62 -1.54 7.90
CA GLU A 163 15.51 -1.57 6.95
C GLU A 163 14.30 -2.27 7.56
N TYR A 164 13.13 -1.63 7.42
CA TYR A 164 11.83 -2.18 7.77
C TYR A 164 10.98 -2.28 6.49
N PRO A 165 10.87 -3.46 5.87
CA PRO A 165 10.08 -3.63 4.65
C PRO A 165 8.61 -3.25 4.89
N LEU A 166 8.02 -2.49 3.99
CA LEU A 166 6.64 -1.98 4.10
C LEU A 166 5.72 -2.66 3.10
N VAL A 167 6.09 -2.62 1.82
CA VAL A 167 5.25 -3.15 0.74
C VAL A 167 6.09 -3.71 -0.40
N GLN A 168 5.63 -4.82 -0.95
CA GLN A 168 6.06 -5.33 -2.24
C GLN A 168 5.19 -4.68 -3.32
N ASP A 169 5.81 -3.88 -4.19
CA ASP A 169 5.17 -3.04 -5.21
C ASP A 169 5.56 -3.57 -6.60
N PRO A 170 4.69 -4.34 -7.27
CA PRO A 170 5.00 -4.95 -8.57
C PRO A 170 5.10 -3.89 -9.67
N PHE A 171 5.85 -4.17 -10.73
CA PHE A 171 5.82 -3.34 -11.92
C PHE A 171 4.67 -3.75 -12.84
N ILE A 172 3.99 -2.76 -13.37
CA ILE A 172 2.82 -2.88 -14.23
C ILE A 172 3.00 -2.10 -15.52
N LEU A 173 2.32 -2.51 -16.58
CA LEU A 173 2.23 -1.75 -17.81
C LEU A 173 1.05 -0.79 -17.72
N VAL A 174 1.25 0.46 -18.11
CA VAL A 174 0.18 1.44 -18.32
C VAL A 174 0.18 1.92 -19.76
N ALA A 175 -1.02 2.02 -20.34
CA ALA A 175 -1.23 2.39 -21.72
C ALA A 175 -2.42 3.38 -21.84
N PRO A 176 -2.57 4.06 -22.98
CA PRO A 176 -3.77 4.81 -23.27
C PRO A 176 -4.99 3.89 -23.25
N LYS A 177 -6.09 4.36 -22.69
CA LYS A 177 -7.33 3.58 -22.63
C LYS A 177 -7.83 3.23 -24.03
N GLY A 178 -8.07 1.93 -24.24
CA GLY A 178 -8.54 1.41 -25.54
C GLY A 178 -7.43 1.26 -26.59
N ALA A 179 -6.18 1.44 -26.26
CA ALA A 179 -5.07 1.13 -27.16
C ALA A 179 -5.00 -0.38 -27.41
N ASP A 180 -4.96 -0.76 -28.68
CA ASP A 180 -4.75 -2.13 -29.12
C ASP A 180 -3.27 -2.37 -29.30
N ASP A 181 -2.76 -3.42 -28.64
CA ASP A 181 -1.33 -3.80 -28.59
C ASP A 181 -0.36 -2.60 -28.42
N PRO A 182 -0.44 -1.88 -27.27
CA PRO A 182 0.31 -0.63 -27.09
C PRO A 182 1.82 -0.81 -27.18
N VAL A 183 2.33 -1.99 -26.86
CA VAL A 183 3.78 -2.28 -26.89
C VAL A 183 4.31 -2.29 -28.32
N GLN A 184 3.52 -2.74 -29.29
CA GLN A 184 3.90 -2.79 -30.70
C GLN A 184 3.58 -1.51 -31.47
N THR A 185 2.54 -0.80 -31.06
CA THR A 185 1.99 0.32 -31.85
C THR A 185 2.41 1.70 -31.34
N LEU A 186 2.84 1.80 -30.10
CA LEU A 186 3.16 3.08 -29.45
C LEU A 186 4.61 3.10 -28.93
N PRO A 187 5.26 4.28 -28.83
CA PRO A 187 6.58 4.40 -28.24
C PRO A 187 6.57 4.15 -26.73
N PHE A 188 7.67 3.60 -26.22
CA PHE A 188 7.92 3.45 -24.79
C PHE A 188 8.34 4.79 -24.20
N LEU A 189 7.65 5.25 -23.16
CA LEU A 189 7.97 6.45 -22.38
C LEU A 189 8.77 6.05 -21.14
N ARG A 190 9.97 6.59 -20.99
CA ARG A 190 10.93 6.21 -19.94
C ARG A 190 10.96 7.23 -18.81
N TYR A 191 11.22 6.73 -17.62
CA TYR A 191 11.69 7.59 -16.52
C TYR A 191 13.09 8.08 -16.76
N ALA A 192 13.45 9.24 -16.17
CA ALA A 192 14.82 9.77 -16.22
C ALA A 192 15.82 8.75 -15.63
N ARG A 193 16.95 8.59 -16.27
CA ARG A 193 17.95 7.54 -15.99
C ARG A 193 18.55 7.63 -14.60
N GLU A 194 18.55 8.81 -13.99
CA GLU A 194 19.02 9.05 -12.64
C GLU A 194 18.10 8.41 -11.59
N GLN A 195 16.83 8.24 -11.93
CA GLN A 195 15.84 7.70 -10.99
C GLN A 195 16.03 6.21 -10.76
N LEU A 196 15.92 5.78 -9.51
CA LEU A 196 16.04 4.36 -9.15
C LEU A 196 15.01 3.48 -9.87
N ILE A 197 13.77 3.95 -10.03
CA ILE A 197 12.73 3.24 -10.77
C ILE A 197 13.15 2.97 -12.22
N SER A 198 13.79 3.93 -12.89
CA SER A 198 14.33 3.76 -14.24
C SER A 198 15.36 2.64 -14.28
N ARG A 199 16.33 2.67 -13.35
CA ARG A 199 17.39 1.65 -13.28
C ARG A 199 16.82 0.25 -13.03
N GLN A 200 15.78 0.12 -12.22
CA GLN A 200 15.12 -1.15 -11.95
C GLN A 200 14.40 -1.70 -13.19
N ILE A 201 13.68 -0.83 -13.92
CA ILE A 201 12.98 -1.19 -15.17
C ILE A 201 13.99 -1.58 -16.25
N GLU A 202 14.98 -0.74 -16.52
CA GLU A 202 16.00 -1.00 -17.55
C GLU A 202 16.82 -2.25 -17.24
N GLY A 203 17.18 -2.46 -15.96
CA GLY A 203 17.86 -3.69 -15.54
C GLY A 203 17.03 -4.94 -15.75
N HIS A 204 15.70 -4.86 -15.58
CA HIS A 204 14.80 -5.97 -15.87
C HIS A 204 14.68 -6.21 -17.38
N LEU A 205 14.43 -5.18 -18.18
CA LEU A 205 14.32 -5.27 -19.64
C LEU A 205 15.61 -5.84 -20.26
N ALA A 206 16.77 -5.40 -19.80
CA ALA A 206 18.06 -5.91 -20.25
C ALA A 206 18.23 -7.42 -19.96
N ARG A 207 17.81 -7.87 -18.76
CA ARG A 207 17.82 -9.32 -18.43
C ARG A 207 16.89 -10.16 -19.34
N GLN A 208 15.80 -9.54 -19.80
CA GLN A 208 14.87 -10.15 -20.77
C GLN A 208 15.30 -9.97 -22.23
N GLN A 209 16.45 -9.31 -22.47
CA GLN A 209 16.96 -8.98 -23.81
C GLN A 209 15.97 -8.15 -24.63
N LEU A 210 15.23 -7.26 -23.97
CA LEU A 210 14.27 -6.36 -24.59
C LEU A 210 14.84 -4.95 -24.68
N GLU A 211 14.76 -4.38 -25.88
CA GLU A 211 15.15 -3.00 -26.15
C GLU A 211 13.98 -2.28 -26.83
N PHE A 212 13.70 -1.07 -26.37
CA PHE A 212 12.69 -0.20 -26.96
C PHE A 212 13.34 1.12 -27.37
N GLU A 213 12.88 1.65 -28.50
CA GLU A 213 13.37 2.94 -29.01
C GLU A 213 13.16 4.05 -27.95
N GLU A 214 14.21 4.80 -27.68
CA GLU A 214 14.19 5.93 -26.76
C GLU A 214 13.73 7.19 -27.50
N ARG A 215 12.53 7.67 -27.17
CA ARG A 215 11.99 8.89 -27.74
C ARG A 215 11.78 9.98 -26.70
N PHE A 216 11.42 9.57 -25.46
CA PHE A 216 11.14 10.49 -24.36
C PHE A 216 11.75 9.95 -23.07
N GLU A 217 12.43 10.83 -22.35
CA GLU A 217 12.92 10.63 -21.00
C GLU A 217 12.28 11.67 -20.09
N ILE A 218 11.58 11.21 -19.02
CA ILE A 218 10.68 12.06 -18.24
C ILE A 218 11.02 11.95 -16.75
N GLY A 219 11.41 13.07 -16.14
CA GLY A 219 11.78 13.14 -14.72
C GLY A 219 10.59 13.20 -13.75
N SER A 220 9.38 13.46 -14.25
CA SER A 220 8.17 13.55 -13.41
C SER A 220 7.21 12.42 -13.68
N HIS A 221 6.92 11.64 -12.65
CA HIS A 221 5.92 10.56 -12.71
C HIS A 221 4.55 11.04 -13.23
N LEU A 222 4.03 12.14 -12.68
CA LEU A 222 2.74 12.67 -13.10
C LEU A 222 2.74 13.18 -14.56
N ALA A 223 3.87 13.74 -15.04
CA ALA A 223 3.99 14.13 -16.44
C ALA A 223 3.99 12.90 -17.35
N LEU A 224 4.70 11.84 -16.97
CA LEU A 224 4.73 10.57 -17.70
C LEU A 224 3.31 9.98 -17.80
N MET A 225 2.57 9.88 -16.70
CA MET A 225 1.18 9.39 -16.70
C MET A 225 0.24 10.27 -17.55
N ALA A 226 0.42 11.60 -17.50
CA ALA A 226 -0.35 12.51 -18.34
C ALA A 226 -0.07 12.33 -19.85
N MET A 227 1.18 12.02 -20.21
CA MET A 227 1.57 11.75 -21.61
C MET A 227 0.97 10.43 -22.09
N VAL A 228 1.01 9.37 -21.26
CA VAL A 228 0.34 8.09 -21.56
C VAL A 228 -1.16 8.32 -21.77
N ALA A 229 -1.83 9.02 -20.84
CA ALA A 229 -3.27 9.29 -20.94
C ALA A 229 -3.67 10.07 -22.20
N ARG A 230 -2.75 10.84 -22.80
CA ARG A 230 -2.93 11.57 -24.07
C ARG A 230 -2.56 10.76 -25.32
N GLY A 231 -2.20 9.49 -25.17
CA GLY A 231 -1.88 8.62 -26.30
C GLY A 231 -0.47 8.77 -26.88
N LEU A 232 0.44 9.44 -26.17
CA LEU A 232 1.82 9.65 -26.65
C LEU A 232 2.71 8.42 -26.57
N GLY A 233 2.30 7.40 -25.82
CA GLY A 233 3.05 6.16 -25.65
C GLY A 233 2.50 5.31 -24.49
N TRP A 234 3.21 4.25 -24.17
CA TRP A 234 2.97 3.40 -23.01
C TRP A 234 4.18 3.46 -22.06
N ALA A 235 3.98 3.05 -20.81
CA ALA A 235 5.05 3.07 -19.82
C ALA A 235 4.98 1.86 -18.89
N ILE A 236 6.09 1.55 -18.23
CA ILE A 236 6.14 0.66 -17.07
C ILE A 236 6.17 1.54 -15.82
N THR A 237 5.29 1.25 -14.88
CA THR A 237 5.22 1.94 -13.59
C THR A 237 4.86 0.93 -12.49
N THR A 238 4.40 1.38 -11.33
CA THR A 238 3.93 0.52 -10.25
C THR A 238 2.52 0.89 -9.82
N PRO A 239 1.78 0.02 -9.10
CA PRO A 239 0.49 0.36 -8.52
C PRO A 239 0.51 1.62 -7.66
N LEU A 240 1.56 1.84 -6.85
CA LEU A 240 1.69 3.06 -6.05
C LEU A 240 1.71 4.30 -6.94
N GLY A 241 2.54 4.29 -7.98
CA GLY A 241 2.60 5.36 -8.96
C GLY A 241 1.28 5.53 -9.74
N TYR A 242 0.66 4.43 -10.17
CA TYR A 242 -0.62 4.47 -10.86
C TYR A 242 -1.72 5.11 -9.99
N MET A 243 -1.86 4.70 -8.73
CA MET A 243 -2.85 5.25 -7.81
C MET A 243 -2.62 6.75 -7.55
N ARG A 244 -1.37 7.19 -7.42
CA ARG A 244 -1.04 8.62 -7.33
C ARG A 244 -1.53 9.42 -8.52
N ALA A 245 -1.60 8.80 -9.69
CA ALA A 245 -2.05 9.43 -10.95
C ALA A 245 -3.57 9.36 -11.18
N ALA A 246 -4.38 9.17 -10.13
CA ALA A 246 -5.83 8.93 -10.20
C ALA A 246 -6.59 9.91 -11.11
N ARG A 247 -6.19 11.18 -11.16
CA ARG A 247 -6.78 12.21 -12.04
C ARG A 247 -6.68 11.91 -13.54
N PHE A 248 -5.85 10.94 -13.94
CA PHE A 248 -5.66 10.54 -15.33
C PHE A 248 -6.27 9.17 -15.66
N HIS A 249 -6.86 8.46 -14.68
CA HIS A 249 -7.36 7.09 -14.85
C HIS A 249 -8.43 6.96 -15.93
N GLU A 250 -9.19 8.03 -16.22
CA GLU A 250 -10.17 8.01 -17.33
C GLU A 250 -9.52 7.78 -18.70
N GLY A 251 -8.26 8.22 -18.87
CA GLY A 251 -7.47 8.06 -20.09
C GLY A 251 -6.46 6.93 -20.05
N LEU A 252 -6.36 6.19 -18.93
CA LEU A 252 -5.37 5.13 -18.72
C LEU A 252 -6.02 3.74 -18.61
N SER A 253 -5.27 2.73 -19.03
CA SER A 253 -5.49 1.33 -18.69
C SER A 253 -4.21 0.75 -18.08
N ALA A 254 -4.37 -0.09 -17.03
CA ALA A 254 -3.27 -0.78 -16.37
C ALA A 254 -3.38 -2.29 -16.58
N HIS A 255 -2.26 -2.93 -16.86
CA HIS A 255 -2.16 -4.34 -17.21
C HIS A 255 -0.97 -4.98 -16.50
N PRO A 256 -0.98 -6.31 -16.28
CA PRO A 256 0.22 -7.03 -15.91
C PRO A 256 1.35 -6.75 -16.91
N ALA A 257 2.58 -6.61 -16.42
CA ALA A 257 3.73 -6.41 -17.30
C ALA A 257 3.98 -7.67 -18.15
N PRO A 258 3.97 -7.58 -19.50
CA PRO A 258 4.11 -8.76 -20.37
C PRO A 258 5.54 -9.30 -20.45
N PHE A 259 6.47 -8.70 -19.71
CA PHE A 259 7.92 -8.98 -19.77
C PHE A 259 8.42 -9.83 -18.60
N GLY A 260 7.57 -10.63 -18.00
CA GLY A 260 7.83 -11.37 -16.76
C GLY A 260 7.57 -10.50 -15.52
N ALA A 261 7.10 -11.15 -14.46
CA ALA A 261 6.79 -10.46 -13.21
C ALA A 261 8.07 -10.00 -12.51
N PHE A 262 8.10 -8.75 -12.06
CA PHE A 262 9.14 -8.20 -11.21
C PHE A 262 8.54 -7.12 -10.30
N SER A 263 9.19 -6.88 -9.18
CA SER A 263 8.70 -5.95 -8.15
C SER A 263 9.85 -5.18 -7.52
N ARG A 264 9.52 -4.07 -6.87
CA ARG A 264 10.39 -3.37 -5.94
C ARG A 264 9.86 -3.51 -4.53
N THR A 265 10.74 -3.40 -3.54
CA THR A 265 10.33 -3.28 -2.14
C THR A 265 10.38 -1.81 -1.74
N ILE A 266 9.32 -1.31 -1.16
CA ILE A 266 9.31 -0.03 -0.47
C ILE A 266 9.54 -0.32 1.01
N SER A 267 10.48 0.39 1.62
CA SER A 267 10.89 0.17 3.01
C SER A 267 11.04 1.50 3.76
N LEU A 268 10.91 1.43 5.06
CA LEU A 268 11.37 2.48 5.95
C LEU A 268 12.81 2.18 6.34
N PHE A 269 13.66 3.17 6.23
CA PHE A 269 15.07 3.12 6.58
C PHE A 269 15.36 4.07 7.72
N THR A 270 16.20 3.63 8.65
CA THR A 270 16.71 4.43 9.76
C THR A 270 18.15 4.06 10.07
N ARG A 271 18.87 4.91 10.77
CA ARG A 271 20.20 4.59 11.25
C ARG A 271 20.16 3.70 12.49
N THR A 272 21.23 2.94 12.72
CA THR A 272 21.37 2.00 13.84
C THR A 272 21.48 2.69 15.22
N ASP A 273 21.65 4.01 15.26
CA ASP A 273 21.72 4.80 16.49
C ASP A 273 20.35 5.15 17.10
N TRP A 274 19.26 4.76 16.43
CA TRP A 274 17.92 4.88 16.97
C TRP A 274 17.50 3.64 17.74
N SER A 275 16.69 3.83 18.80
CA SER A 275 16.01 2.73 19.49
C SER A 275 15.15 1.96 18.50
N ASP A 276 15.26 0.64 18.45
CA ASP A 276 14.54 -0.24 17.52
C ASP A 276 13.01 -0.10 17.60
N GLN A 277 12.49 0.31 18.74
CA GLN A 277 11.05 0.38 19.00
C GLN A 277 10.37 1.49 18.19
N VAL A 278 10.93 2.70 18.18
CA VAL A 278 10.33 3.87 17.51
C VAL A 278 10.20 3.70 15.98
N PRO A 279 11.27 3.31 15.25
CA PRO A 279 11.16 3.05 13.82
C PRO A 279 10.19 1.92 13.48
N GLN A 280 10.13 0.87 14.31
CA GLN A 280 9.20 -0.24 14.10
C GLN A 280 7.74 0.23 14.23
N GLU A 281 7.42 1.03 15.24
CA GLU A 281 6.07 1.57 15.45
C GLU A 281 5.65 2.48 14.28
N ILE A 282 6.56 3.32 13.79
CA ILE A 282 6.32 4.16 12.62
C ILE A 282 6.14 3.31 11.34
N ALA A 283 6.95 2.26 11.17
CA ALA A 283 6.79 1.34 10.05
C ALA A 283 5.41 0.65 10.07
N ASP A 284 4.95 0.21 11.24
CA ASP A 284 3.64 -0.41 11.41
C ASP A 284 2.49 0.57 11.14
N MET A 285 2.64 1.82 11.55
CA MET A 285 1.71 2.89 11.22
C MET A 285 1.64 3.12 9.71
N ILE A 286 2.79 3.23 9.04
CA ILE A 286 2.86 3.43 7.60
C ILE A 286 2.26 2.23 6.86
N ARG A 287 2.53 0.99 7.28
CA ARG A 287 1.94 -0.23 6.70
C ARG A 287 0.41 -0.19 6.74
N ARG A 288 -0.17 0.22 7.87
CA ARG A 288 -1.63 0.36 8.02
C ARG A 288 -2.20 1.44 7.08
N LEU A 289 -1.54 2.61 7.03
CA LEU A 289 -1.93 3.68 6.12
C LEU A 289 -1.84 3.24 4.66
N MET A 290 -0.75 2.61 4.25
CA MET A 290 -0.57 2.11 2.89
C MET A 290 -1.66 1.09 2.53
N ARG A 291 -1.96 0.16 3.43
CA ARG A 291 -3.02 -0.83 3.21
C ARG A 291 -4.35 -0.15 2.92
N SER A 292 -4.81 0.70 3.82
CA SER A 292 -6.16 1.31 3.73
C SER A 292 -6.29 2.38 2.65
N GLN A 293 -5.22 3.15 2.38
CA GLN A 293 -5.31 4.30 1.50
C GLN A 293 -4.88 4.01 0.05
N ILE A 294 -4.03 2.99 -0.16
CA ILE A 294 -3.43 2.75 -1.48
C ILE A 294 -3.68 1.30 -1.92
N ILE A 295 -3.33 0.31 -1.10
CA ILE A 295 -3.30 -1.09 -1.52
C ILE A 295 -4.71 -1.64 -1.71
N ASP A 296 -5.60 -1.50 -0.72
CA ASP A 296 -6.97 -1.99 -0.83
C ASP A 296 -7.74 -1.28 -1.96
N PRO A 297 -7.66 0.06 -2.14
CA PRO A 297 -8.19 0.74 -3.32
C PRO A 297 -7.59 0.26 -4.65
N ALA A 298 -6.27 0.03 -4.71
CA ALA A 298 -5.62 -0.47 -5.91
C ALA A 298 -6.10 -1.87 -6.29
N ILE A 299 -6.22 -2.78 -5.31
CA ILE A 299 -6.75 -4.14 -5.52
C ILE A 299 -8.24 -4.11 -5.90
N ALA A 300 -9.02 -3.19 -5.33
CA ALA A 300 -10.43 -3.00 -5.73
C ALA A 300 -10.57 -2.56 -7.18
N GLN A 301 -9.68 -1.68 -7.65
CA GLN A 301 -9.66 -1.18 -9.03
C GLN A 301 -9.02 -2.17 -10.00
N LEU A 302 -7.96 -2.87 -9.58
CA LEU A 302 -7.15 -3.81 -10.35
C LEU A 302 -7.08 -5.16 -9.61
N PRO A 303 -8.13 -6.00 -9.64
CA PRO A 303 -8.22 -7.22 -8.81
C PRO A 303 -7.10 -8.25 -9.05
N TRP A 304 -6.46 -8.22 -10.21
CA TRP A 304 -5.34 -9.08 -10.55
C TRP A 304 -4.06 -8.79 -9.74
N LEU A 305 -3.97 -7.61 -9.08
CA LEU A 305 -2.83 -7.25 -8.20
C LEU A 305 -2.83 -7.98 -6.86
N ARG A 306 -3.90 -8.67 -6.48
CA ARG A 306 -4.09 -9.23 -5.12
C ARG A 306 -2.95 -10.12 -4.66
N GLU A 307 -2.36 -10.89 -5.58
CA GLU A 307 -1.27 -11.82 -5.27
C GLU A 307 0.12 -11.18 -5.35
N GLU A 308 0.24 -10.00 -5.93
CA GLU A 308 1.52 -9.36 -6.21
C GLU A 308 1.77 -8.12 -5.35
N LEU A 309 0.73 -7.31 -5.10
CA LEU A 309 0.80 -6.10 -4.28
C LEU A 309 0.52 -6.44 -2.81
N LYS A 310 1.54 -6.46 -1.96
CA LYS A 310 1.43 -6.98 -0.58
C LYS A 310 2.10 -6.07 0.43
N VAL A 311 1.41 -5.82 1.56
CA VAL A 311 2.06 -5.30 2.76
C VAL A 311 2.99 -6.38 3.32
N MET A 312 4.21 -6.02 3.60
CA MET A 312 5.22 -6.90 4.20
C MET A 312 5.15 -6.83 5.74
N SER A 313 5.44 -7.95 6.40
CA SER A 313 5.42 -8.09 7.87
C SER A 313 6.82 -7.93 8.44
#